data_f7311ab6e77724c6a84c02d6601a01a9
#
_entry.id   f7311ab6e77724c6a84c02d6601a01a9
#
_cell.length_a   1.000
_cell.length_b   1.000
_cell.length_c   1.000
_cell.angle_alpha   90.00
_cell.angle_beta   90.00
_cell.angle_gamma   90.00
#
_symmetry.space_group_name_H-M   'P 1'
#
loop_
_entity.id
_entity.type
_entity.pdbx_description
1 polymer ?
#
loop_
_entity_poly.entity_id
_entity_poly.type
_entity_poly.pdbx_seq_one_letter_code
_entity_poly.pdbx_strand_id
1 'polypeptide(L)'
;MKLKKALKFLLIIPAVFLTAFLALCINGTCPYKNHVADESLSAWMSKIPDDTLIKEIAIPGSHDAGTIGMPWTFRTQNYSIGDQLTFGARYFDIRVNKTEKGYPIFHSSMNGVDFRDVLQEIKAFIKAHPTEVLLLDFQHFKGGSQGDVYEFLSEELDKENLILHNDTDKSDVEFISSLTLGEARGKCIVFYGGTDNDFSDWVFLRNNDECTKDNMTLDSYYIGKLHRGGFYTLVNEAHPIYFEHLERNQKENKDCIFVLQSQLTDGKLVLGPWAIERGQEKKMSEYVKNLKDSPYIKSINVIMRDFLIPEKCQEIIDLNIAKGLMDAPQS
;
A
#
# COMPACT_ATOMS: atom_id res chain seq x y z
N MET A 1 -35.37 42.09 -24.44
CA MET A 1 -34.14 42.41 -23.72
C MET A 1 -33.92 41.50 -22.50
N LYS A 2 -34.92 41.14 -21.70
CA LYS A 2 -34.81 40.29 -20.48
C LYS A 2 -34.41 38.84 -20.83
N LEU A 3 -34.90 38.21 -21.91
CA LEU A 3 -34.61 36.82 -22.27
C LEU A 3 -33.16 36.60 -22.68
N LYS A 4 -32.54 37.55 -23.40
CA LYS A 4 -31.11 37.51 -23.77
C LYS A 4 -30.16 37.63 -22.58
N LYS A 5 -30.55 38.36 -21.49
CA LYS A 5 -29.80 38.42 -20.27
C LYS A 5 -29.88 37.12 -19.45
N ALA A 6 -31.07 36.49 -19.37
CA ALA A 6 -31.26 35.20 -18.71
C ALA A 6 -30.49 34.09 -19.39
N LEU A 7 -30.47 34.05 -20.73
CA LEU A 7 -29.71 33.05 -21.48
C LEU A 7 -28.20 33.19 -21.31
N LYS A 8 -27.68 34.43 -21.19
CA LYS A 8 -26.28 34.68 -20.87
C LYS A 8 -25.90 34.20 -19.45
N PHE A 9 -26.77 34.40 -18.47
CA PHE A 9 -26.55 33.88 -17.13
C PHE A 9 -26.59 32.34 -17.09
N LEU A 10 -27.47 31.70 -17.85
CA LEU A 10 -27.56 30.23 -17.92
C LEU A 10 -26.30 29.59 -18.55
N LEU A 11 -25.55 30.29 -19.39
CA LEU A 11 -24.30 29.81 -20.01
C LEU A 11 -23.05 30.19 -19.19
N ILE A 12 -23.09 31.29 -18.43
CA ILE A 12 -21.96 31.73 -17.62
C ILE A 12 -21.72 30.81 -16.43
N ILE A 13 -22.78 30.35 -15.78
CA ILE A 13 -22.68 29.49 -14.58
C ILE A 13 -21.97 28.16 -14.95
N PRO A 14 -22.37 27.39 -15.98
CA PRO A 14 -21.66 26.19 -16.38
C PRO A 14 -20.22 26.46 -16.83
N ALA A 15 -19.98 27.60 -17.51
CA ALA A 15 -18.62 27.97 -17.94
C ALA A 15 -17.70 28.30 -16.76
N VAL A 16 -18.20 28.99 -15.72
CA VAL A 16 -17.44 29.26 -14.50
C VAL A 16 -17.17 27.96 -13.72
N PHE A 17 -18.15 27.07 -13.64
CA PHE A 17 -17.95 25.75 -13.03
C PHE A 17 -16.96 24.91 -13.82
N LEU A 18 -17.03 24.94 -15.16
CA LEU A 18 -16.11 24.22 -16.01
C LEU A 18 -14.68 24.79 -15.94
N THR A 19 -14.52 26.11 -15.89
CA THR A 19 -13.19 26.74 -15.72
C THR A 19 -12.64 26.52 -14.34
N ALA A 20 -13.45 26.56 -13.28
CA ALA A 20 -13.02 26.21 -11.94
C ALA A 20 -12.65 24.72 -11.84
N PHE A 21 -13.42 23.85 -12.45
CA PHE A 21 -13.14 22.41 -12.57
C PHE A 21 -11.85 22.15 -13.35
N LEU A 22 -11.67 22.79 -14.52
CA LEU A 22 -10.44 22.69 -15.30
C LEU A 22 -9.23 23.30 -14.57
N ALA A 23 -9.40 24.38 -13.84
CA ALA A 23 -8.35 24.97 -13.01
C ALA A 23 -7.95 24.02 -11.85
N LEU A 24 -8.91 23.35 -11.23
CA LEU A 24 -8.66 22.29 -10.25
C LEU A 24 -7.97 21.07 -10.89
N CYS A 25 -8.32 20.72 -12.13
CA CYS A 25 -7.68 19.65 -12.88
C CYS A 25 -6.24 19.98 -13.30
N ILE A 26 -5.98 21.24 -13.70
CA ILE A 26 -4.66 21.69 -14.18
C ILE A 26 -3.73 22.02 -13.01
N ASN A 27 -4.25 22.63 -11.95
CA ASN A 27 -3.50 22.94 -10.73
C ASN A 27 -3.44 21.74 -9.76
N GLY A 28 -3.53 20.53 -10.21
CA GLY A 28 -3.44 19.30 -9.42
C GLY A 28 -2.25 19.20 -8.45
N THR A 29 -1.72 20.33 -8.05
CA THR A 29 -0.86 20.50 -6.89
C THR A 29 -1.72 20.26 -5.66
N CYS A 30 -1.65 19.05 -5.16
CA CYS A 30 -2.13 18.76 -3.83
C CYS A 30 -1.46 19.75 -2.86
N PRO A 31 -2.23 20.51 -2.06
CA PRO A 31 -1.64 21.45 -1.09
C PRO A 31 -1.15 20.66 0.16
N TYR A 32 -0.50 19.54 -0.03
CA TYR A 32 0.26 18.92 1.06
C TYR A 32 1.48 19.80 1.30
N LYS A 33 1.70 20.12 2.57
CA LYS A 33 2.96 20.72 3.01
C LYS A 33 4.10 19.81 2.52
N ASN A 34 5.22 20.40 2.15
CA ASN A 34 6.44 19.62 1.93
C ASN A 34 6.75 18.90 3.23
N HIS A 35 6.49 17.61 3.27
CA HIS A 35 6.91 16.76 4.38
C HIS A 35 8.40 16.48 4.18
N VAL A 36 9.16 16.72 5.23
CA VAL A 36 10.58 16.38 5.26
C VAL A 36 10.70 14.98 5.80
N ALA A 37 11.60 14.19 5.23
CA ALA A 37 11.93 12.86 5.72
C ALA A 37 12.31 12.93 7.22
N ASP A 38 11.74 12.04 8.00
CA ASP A 38 12.13 11.83 9.39
C ASP A 38 13.03 10.58 9.46
N GLU A 39 14.31 10.77 9.78
CA GLU A 39 15.26 9.65 9.90
C GLU A 39 14.80 8.60 10.94
N SER A 40 14.07 9.02 11.97
CA SER A 40 13.53 8.09 12.97
C SER A 40 12.50 7.12 12.39
N LEU A 41 11.78 7.52 11.34
CA LEU A 41 10.84 6.69 10.60
C LEU A 41 11.51 5.85 9.52
N SER A 42 12.68 6.26 9.05
CA SER A 42 13.46 5.50 8.05
C SER A 42 14.04 4.20 8.61
N ALA A 43 14.19 4.08 9.93
CA ALA A 43 14.76 2.90 10.60
C ALA A 43 13.93 2.42 11.79
N TRP A 44 12.59 2.56 11.72
CA TRP A 44 11.72 2.27 12.85
C TRP A 44 11.67 0.79 13.25
N MET A 45 11.87 -0.13 12.31
CA MET A 45 11.90 -1.57 12.60
C MET A 45 13.12 -1.97 13.47
N SER A 46 14.17 -1.14 13.51
CA SER A 46 15.31 -1.34 14.42
C SER A 46 14.92 -1.36 15.91
N LYS A 47 13.73 -0.84 16.26
CA LYS A 47 13.21 -0.80 17.62
C LYS A 47 12.39 -2.04 18.00
N ILE A 48 12.16 -2.95 17.05
CA ILE A 48 11.39 -4.18 17.26
C ILE A 48 12.37 -5.35 17.47
N PRO A 49 12.11 -6.25 18.42
CA PRO A 49 12.94 -7.43 18.66
C PRO A 49 13.04 -8.35 17.45
N ASP A 50 14.20 -8.99 17.26
CA ASP A 50 14.48 -9.86 16.11
C ASP A 50 13.63 -11.13 16.08
N ASP A 51 13.14 -11.61 17.21
CA ASP A 51 12.29 -12.80 17.35
C ASP A 51 10.80 -12.52 17.09
N THR A 52 10.44 -11.26 16.80
CA THR A 52 9.06 -10.89 16.43
C THR A 52 8.70 -11.43 15.06
N LEU A 53 7.55 -12.08 14.92
CA LEU A 53 7.07 -12.54 13.60
C LEU A 53 6.64 -11.36 12.72
N ILE A 54 7.01 -11.39 11.44
CA ILE A 54 6.64 -10.33 10.48
C ILE A 54 5.12 -10.09 10.45
N LYS A 55 4.32 -11.16 10.49
CA LYS A 55 2.85 -11.09 10.50
C LYS A 55 2.25 -10.43 11.75
N GLU A 56 3.03 -10.29 12.82
CA GLU A 56 2.60 -9.65 14.07
C GLU A 56 2.88 -8.14 14.10
N ILE A 57 3.70 -7.63 13.20
CA ILE A 57 4.11 -6.22 13.17
C ILE A 57 3.02 -5.37 12.48
N ALA A 58 2.61 -4.27 13.07
CA ALA A 58 1.77 -3.28 12.40
C ALA A 58 2.61 -2.45 11.42
N ILE A 59 2.34 -2.59 10.12
CA ILE A 59 3.17 -2.09 9.03
C ILE A 59 2.39 -1.06 8.20
N PRO A 60 2.90 0.18 8.02
CA PRO A 60 2.32 1.14 7.10
C PRO A 60 2.43 0.65 5.65
N GLY A 61 1.28 0.60 4.95
CA GLY A 61 1.17 0.13 3.58
C GLY A 61 0.70 1.22 2.60
N SER A 62 1.31 1.24 1.41
CA SER A 62 0.99 2.15 0.31
C SER A 62 0.09 1.48 -0.72
N HIS A 63 -1.14 1.99 -0.88
CA HIS A 63 -2.07 1.57 -1.92
C HIS A 63 -1.69 2.20 -3.27
N ASP A 64 -1.73 1.40 -4.35
CA ASP A 64 -1.37 1.86 -5.70
C ASP A 64 -0.09 2.72 -5.69
N ALA A 65 0.98 2.18 -5.11
CA ALA A 65 2.25 2.89 -4.94
C ALA A 65 2.85 3.30 -6.30
N GLY A 66 3.54 4.44 -6.34
CA GLY A 66 4.16 4.96 -7.57
C GLY A 66 3.22 5.71 -8.50
N THR A 67 2.04 6.11 -8.03
CA THR A 67 1.10 6.94 -8.80
C THR A 67 1.41 8.43 -8.78
N ILE A 68 2.55 8.83 -8.21
CA ILE A 68 3.04 10.22 -8.25
C ILE A 68 3.04 10.76 -9.69
N GLY A 69 2.62 12.00 -9.85
CA GLY A 69 2.54 12.66 -11.18
C GLY A 69 1.34 12.28 -12.04
N MET A 70 0.58 11.24 -11.69
CA MET A 70 -0.67 10.95 -12.37
C MET A 70 -1.71 12.05 -12.16
N PRO A 71 -2.69 12.20 -13.08
CA PRO A 71 -3.84 13.08 -12.87
C PRO A 71 -4.53 12.78 -11.53
N TRP A 72 -5.02 13.81 -10.87
CA TRP A 72 -5.64 13.72 -9.54
C TRP A 72 -6.76 12.68 -9.42
N THR A 73 -7.45 12.35 -10.50
CA THR A 73 -8.51 11.33 -10.58
C THR A 73 -8.00 9.90 -10.46
N PHE A 74 -6.70 9.68 -10.69
CA PHE A 74 -6.06 8.36 -10.66
C PHE A 74 -4.96 8.26 -9.60
N ARG A 75 -4.52 9.41 -9.07
CA ARG A 75 -3.40 9.47 -8.14
C ARG A 75 -3.87 9.09 -6.73
N THR A 76 -3.19 8.13 -6.14
CA THR A 76 -3.38 7.64 -4.78
C THR A 76 -2.21 8.00 -3.86
N GLN A 77 -1.06 8.38 -4.43
CA GLN A 77 0.12 8.80 -3.68
C GLN A 77 0.71 10.10 -4.25
N ASN A 78 1.14 11.02 -3.37
CA ASN A 78 1.71 12.31 -3.78
C ASN A 78 3.23 12.32 -3.77
N TYR A 79 3.86 11.31 -3.21
CA TYR A 79 5.29 11.20 -2.99
C TYR A 79 5.86 9.99 -3.73
N SER A 80 7.14 10.03 -4.08
CA SER A 80 7.85 8.88 -4.65
C SER A 80 7.85 7.70 -3.67
N ILE A 81 8.15 6.51 -4.14
CA ILE A 81 8.31 5.35 -3.25
C ILE A 81 9.50 5.58 -2.30
N GLY A 82 10.57 6.22 -2.78
CA GLY A 82 11.69 6.63 -1.95
C GLY A 82 11.29 7.54 -0.79
N ASP A 83 10.46 8.57 -1.06
CA ASP A 83 9.93 9.44 -0.01
C ASP A 83 9.05 8.65 0.99
N GLN A 84 8.14 7.80 0.46
CA GLN A 84 7.25 6.99 1.31
C GLN A 84 8.03 6.02 2.21
N LEU A 85 9.15 5.47 1.74
CA LEU A 85 10.07 4.66 2.54
C LEU A 85 10.64 5.46 3.71
N THR A 86 11.06 6.71 3.48
CA THR A 86 11.56 7.60 4.55
C THR A 86 10.46 8.04 5.52
N PHE A 87 9.19 8.04 5.08
CA PHE A 87 8.03 8.30 5.93
C PHE A 87 7.64 7.12 6.82
N GLY A 88 8.21 5.93 6.59
CA GLY A 88 7.97 4.74 7.39
C GLY A 88 7.17 3.63 6.71
N ALA A 89 6.76 3.79 5.45
CA ALA A 89 6.08 2.74 4.70
C ALA A 89 7.01 1.54 4.46
N ARG A 90 6.47 0.31 4.61
CA ARG A 90 7.22 -0.93 4.36
C ARG A 90 6.46 -1.95 3.53
N TYR A 91 5.22 -1.68 3.17
CA TYR A 91 4.44 -2.46 2.23
C TYR A 91 4.02 -1.58 1.05
N PHE A 92 4.15 -2.12 -0.18
CA PHE A 92 3.87 -1.39 -1.41
C PHE A 92 3.05 -2.26 -2.37
N ASP A 93 1.82 -1.82 -2.68
CA ASP A 93 0.99 -2.33 -3.78
C ASP A 93 1.52 -1.76 -5.10
N ILE A 94 2.18 -2.62 -5.89
CA ILE A 94 2.87 -2.24 -7.12
C ILE A 94 2.16 -2.89 -8.32
N ARG A 95 1.92 -2.11 -9.37
CA ARG A 95 1.26 -2.56 -10.59
C ARG A 95 2.05 -2.09 -11.80
N VAL A 96 2.58 -3.02 -12.59
CA VAL A 96 3.50 -2.72 -13.69
C VAL A 96 2.87 -3.03 -15.04
N ASN A 97 2.96 -2.06 -15.97
CA ASN A 97 2.56 -2.21 -17.37
C ASN A 97 3.80 -2.27 -18.26
N LYS A 98 3.80 -3.12 -19.27
CA LYS A 98 4.81 -3.10 -20.35
C LYS A 98 4.27 -2.30 -21.52
N THR A 99 5.03 -1.33 -21.96
CA THR A 99 4.73 -0.47 -23.12
C THR A 99 5.94 -0.43 -24.05
N GLU A 100 5.76 0.14 -25.25
CA GLU A 100 6.89 0.38 -26.17
C GLU A 100 7.94 1.34 -25.60
N LYS A 101 7.58 2.15 -24.58
CA LYS A 101 8.44 3.19 -23.99
C LYS A 101 9.09 2.77 -22.67
N GLY A 102 8.75 1.63 -22.10
CA GLY A 102 9.28 1.16 -20.83
C GLY A 102 8.23 0.45 -19.98
N TYR A 103 8.44 0.45 -18.68
CA TYR A 103 7.67 -0.31 -17.69
C TYR A 103 7.02 0.62 -16.66
N PRO A 104 6.06 1.47 -17.07
CA PRO A 104 5.43 2.38 -16.13
C PRO A 104 4.62 1.63 -15.09
N ILE A 105 4.65 2.13 -13.87
CA ILE A 105 3.62 1.81 -12.87
C ILE A 105 2.29 2.33 -13.40
N PHE A 106 1.21 1.57 -13.25
CA PHE A 106 -0.09 1.97 -13.74
C PHE A 106 -1.19 1.90 -12.68
N HIS A 107 -2.18 2.77 -12.84
CA HIS A 107 -3.44 2.70 -12.13
C HIS A 107 -4.58 2.86 -13.13
N SER A 108 -5.45 1.84 -13.24
CA SER A 108 -6.53 1.80 -14.20
C SER A 108 -6.02 1.93 -15.65
N SER A 109 -6.33 3.05 -16.33
CA SER A 109 -5.89 3.34 -17.71
C SER A 109 -4.67 4.28 -17.78
N MET A 110 -4.19 4.78 -16.66
CA MET A 110 -3.09 5.76 -16.60
C MET A 110 -1.77 5.09 -16.26
N ASN A 111 -0.72 5.58 -16.88
CA ASN A 111 0.67 5.20 -16.61
C ASN A 111 1.35 6.34 -15.82
N GLY A 112 2.19 5.98 -14.86
CA GLY A 112 2.98 6.88 -14.02
C GLY A 112 4.48 6.75 -14.24
N VAL A 113 5.24 6.73 -13.16
CA VAL A 113 6.70 6.60 -13.15
C VAL A 113 7.16 5.24 -13.71
N ASP A 114 8.35 5.16 -14.27
CA ASP A 114 8.93 3.89 -14.71
C ASP A 114 9.30 3.03 -13.50
N PHE A 115 8.97 1.75 -13.53
CA PHE A 115 9.26 0.82 -12.45
C PHE A 115 10.74 0.67 -12.16
N ARG A 116 11.61 0.79 -13.18
CA ARG A 116 13.05 0.69 -12.99
C ARG A 116 13.61 1.82 -12.13
N ASP A 117 13.04 3.04 -12.25
CA ASP A 117 13.42 4.17 -11.39
C ASP A 117 12.99 3.89 -9.93
N VAL A 118 11.78 3.37 -9.75
CA VAL A 118 11.26 2.94 -8.44
C VAL A 118 12.12 1.84 -7.82
N LEU A 119 12.58 0.89 -8.64
CA LEU A 119 13.44 -0.19 -8.18
C LEU A 119 14.79 0.32 -7.67
N GLN A 120 15.35 1.38 -8.29
CA GLN A 120 16.56 2.02 -7.78
C GLN A 120 16.31 2.74 -6.43
N GLU A 121 15.15 3.38 -6.24
CA GLU A 121 14.79 3.97 -4.94
C GLU A 121 14.69 2.89 -3.84
N ILE A 122 14.02 1.77 -4.12
CA ILE A 122 13.90 0.61 -3.21
C ILE A 122 15.28 0.06 -2.87
N LYS A 123 16.12 -0.20 -3.89
CA LYS A 123 17.49 -0.73 -3.73
C LYS A 123 18.36 0.19 -2.87
N ALA A 124 18.34 1.48 -3.16
CA ALA A 124 19.09 2.46 -2.39
C ALA A 124 18.67 2.49 -0.92
N PHE A 125 17.36 2.45 -0.67
CA PHE A 125 16.80 2.49 0.67
C PHE A 125 17.19 1.25 1.49
N ILE A 126 16.95 0.03 0.97
CA ILE A 126 17.19 -1.19 1.74
C ILE A 126 18.68 -1.39 2.05
N LYS A 127 19.58 -0.95 1.14
CA LYS A 127 21.03 -0.95 1.40
C LYS A 127 21.45 0.04 2.48
N ALA A 128 20.79 1.21 2.54
CA ALA A 128 21.07 2.23 3.56
C ALA A 128 20.48 1.88 4.92
N HIS A 129 19.42 1.06 4.96
CA HIS A 129 18.67 0.72 6.17
C HIS A 129 18.56 -0.80 6.38
N PRO A 130 19.67 -1.47 6.72
CA PRO A 130 19.74 -2.94 6.80
C PRO A 130 18.92 -3.54 7.96
N THR A 131 18.35 -2.73 8.83
CA THR A 131 17.42 -3.17 9.89
C THR A 131 15.99 -3.33 9.42
N GLU A 132 15.67 -2.80 8.25
CA GLU A 132 14.32 -2.74 7.70
C GLU A 132 13.99 -3.96 6.84
N VAL A 133 12.70 -4.22 6.65
CA VAL A 133 12.16 -5.24 5.75
C VAL A 133 11.12 -4.59 4.86
N LEU A 134 11.14 -4.90 3.57
CA LEU A 134 10.17 -4.38 2.61
C LEU A 134 9.29 -5.50 2.07
N LEU A 135 7.97 -5.27 2.04
CA LEU A 135 6.99 -6.16 1.43
C LEU A 135 6.58 -5.55 0.09
N LEU A 136 6.98 -6.18 -1.00
CA LEU A 136 6.71 -5.74 -2.37
C LEU A 136 5.60 -6.60 -2.96
N ASP A 137 4.38 -6.07 -3.01
CA ASP A 137 3.19 -6.77 -3.47
C ASP A 137 2.84 -6.36 -4.91
N PHE A 138 3.20 -7.22 -5.87
CA PHE A 138 2.89 -7.03 -7.29
C PHE A 138 1.50 -7.55 -7.60
N GLN A 139 0.49 -6.69 -7.43
CA GLN A 139 -0.92 -7.07 -7.55
C GLN A 139 -1.37 -7.33 -8.98
N HIS A 140 -0.90 -6.52 -9.92
CA HIS A 140 -1.33 -6.59 -11.32
C HIS A 140 -0.18 -6.35 -12.29
N PHE A 141 -0.19 -7.15 -13.35
CA PHE A 141 0.70 -7.03 -14.49
C PHE A 141 -0.11 -6.74 -15.77
N LYS A 142 0.37 -5.84 -16.61
CA LYS A 142 -0.26 -5.48 -17.88
C LYS A 142 0.75 -5.53 -19.01
N GLY A 143 0.28 -5.84 -20.24
CA GLY A 143 1.16 -5.93 -21.40
C GLY A 143 2.20 -7.06 -21.34
N GLY A 144 2.03 -8.06 -20.48
CA GLY A 144 2.97 -9.17 -20.33
C GLY A 144 4.21 -8.83 -19.50
N SER A 145 4.13 -7.83 -18.61
CA SER A 145 5.26 -7.32 -17.81
C SER A 145 5.76 -8.25 -16.70
N GLN A 146 5.06 -9.33 -16.38
CA GLN A 146 5.34 -10.16 -15.21
C GLN A 146 6.75 -10.78 -15.24
N GLY A 147 7.13 -11.41 -16.37
CA GLY A 147 8.47 -11.98 -16.53
C GLY A 147 9.57 -10.92 -16.55
N ASP A 148 9.33 -9.78 -17.20
CA ASP A 148 10.29 -8.67 -17.22
C ASP A 148 10.53 -8.10 -15.80
N VAL A 149 9.47 -7.98 -14.99
CA VAL A 149 9.59 -7.54 -13.58
C VAL A 149 10.41 -8.53 -12.77
N TYR A 150 10.17 -9.83 -12.96
CA TYR A 150 10.96 -10.88 -12.33
C TYR A 150 12.45 -10.73 -12.68
N GLU A 151 12.77 -10.54 -13.98
CA GLU A 151 14.15 -10.33 -14.44
C GLU A 151 14.77 -9.08 -13.80
N PHE A 152 14.05 -7.96 -13.72
CA PHE A 152 14.55 -6.73 -13.09
C PHE A 152 14.83 -6.93 -11.59
N LEU A 153 13.92 -7.61 -10.87
CA LEU A 153 14.13 -7.92 -9.46
C LEU A 153 15.35 -8.83 -9.26
N SER A 154 15.49 -9.86 -10.11
CA SER A 154 16.64 -10.76 -10.08
C SER A 154 17.95 -10.01 -10.34
N GLU A 155 17.99 -9.15 -11.37
CA GLU A 155 19.20 -8.41 -11.74
C GLU A 155 19.60 -7.35 -10.70
N GLU A 156 18.60 -6.62 -10.15
CA GLU A 156 18.87 -5.44 -9.34
C GLU A 156 18.87 -5.71 -7.84
N LEU A 157 18.09 -6.67 -7.37
CA LEU A 157 17.98 -6.97 -5.95
C LEU A 157 18.55 -8.33 -5.58
N ASP A 158 18.17 -9.39 -6.29
CA ASP A 158 18.53 -10.74 -5.92
C ASP A 158 20.04 -11.01 -6.05
N LYS A 159 20.67 -10.59 -7.14
CA LYS A 159 22.12 -10.68 -7.32
C LYS A 159 22.93 -9.95 -6.24
N GLU A 160 22.33 -8.99 -5.56
CA GLU A 160 22.94 -8.28 -4.43
C GLU A 160 22.51 -8.86 -3.07
N ASN A 161 21.81 -10.00 -3.07
CA ASN A 161 21.32 -10.66 -1.86
C ASN A 161 20.36 -9.76 -1.05
N LEU A 162 19.50 -9.00 -1.75
CA LEU A 162 18.49 -8.11 -1.13
C LEU A 162 17.08 -8.69 -1.17
N ILE A 163 16.87 -9.89 -1.72
CA ILE A 163 15.60 -10.61 -1.70
C ILE A 163 15.66 -11.73 -0.66
N LEU A 164 14.55 -12.01 -0.02
CA LEU A 164 14.37 -13.13 0.89
C LEU A 164 14.03 -14.39 0.10
N HIS A 165 14.76 -15.48 0.36
CA HIS A 165 14.54 -16.80 -0.21
C HIS A 165 13.95 -17.76 0.83
N ASN A 166 13.15 -18.70 0.39
CA ASN A 166 12.77 -19.86 1.18
C ASN A 166 13.78 -21.00 0.93
N ASP A 167 14.96 -20.90 1.54
CA ASP A 167 16.01 -21.92 1.45
C ASP A 167 15.79 -23.10 2.42
N THR A 168 14.53 -23.33 2.84
CA THR A 168 14.17 -24.37 3.81
C THR A 168 13.30 -25.45 3.18
N ASP A 169 13.10 -26.57 3.88
CA ASP A 169 12.14 -27.62 3.49
C ASP A 169 10.67 -27.25 3.82
N LYS A 170 10.40 -26.07 4.36
CA LYS A 170 9.04 -25.61 4.68
C LYS A 170 8.29 -25.22 3.40
N SER A 171 6.99 -25.45 3.40
CA SER A 171 6.12 -24.81 2.42
C SER A 171 6.19 -23.27 2.57
N ASP A 172 5.88 -22.50 1.53
CA ASP A 172 5.92 -21.03 1.59
C ASP A 172 5.00 -20.47 2.67
N VAL A 173 3.84 -21.10 2.89
CA VAL A 173 2.91 -20.71 3.97
C VAL A 173 3.54 -20.92 5.34
N GLU A 174 4.17 -22.06 5.59
CA GLU A 174 4.86 -22.34 6.86
C GLU A 174 6.07 -21.44 7.05
N PHE A 175 6.81 -21.16 5.96
CA PHE A 175 7.95 -20.26 5.99
C PHE A 175 7.52 -18.84 6.35
N ILE A 176 6.61 -18.23 5.60
CA ILE A 176 6.14 -16.85 5.83
C ILE A 176 5.42 -16.72 7.18
N SER A 177 4.61 -17.71 7.57
CA SER A 177 3.90 -17.66 8.86
C SER A 177 4.81 -17.76 10.08
N SER A 178 5.99 -18.35 9.93
CA SER A 178 7.01 -18.47 10.99
C SER A 178 8.19 -17.51 10.85
N LEU A 179 8.19 -16.66 9.83
CA LEU A 179 9.29 -15.75 9.53
C LEU A 179 9.43 -14.66 10.59
N THR A 180 10.60 -14.58 11.20
CA THR A 180 10.94 -13.54 12.16
C THR A 180 11.50 -12.28 11.49
N LEU A 181 11.42 -11.15 12.17
CA LEU A 181 11.99 -9.90 11.69
C LEU A 181 13.51 -10.02 11.51
N GLY A 182 14.20 -10.69 12.45
CA GLY A 182 15.66 -10.89 12.39
C GLY A 182 16.11 -11.67 11.15
N GLU A 183 15.36 -12.71 10.75
CA GLU A 183 15.63 -13.49 9.54
C GLU A 183 15.43 -12.68 8.25
N ALA A 184 14.52 -11.70 8.27
CA ALA A 184 14.15 -10.92 7.09
C ALA A 184 14.87 -9.55 6.99
N ARG A 185 15.62 -9.11 8.01
CA ARG A 185 16.28 -7.79 7.99
C ARG A 185 17.17 -7.59 6.78
N GLY A 186 17.10 -6.40 6.19
CA GLY A 186 17.86 -6.02 5.00
C GLY A 186 17.34 -6.66 3.72
N LYS A 187 16.14 -7.25 3.72
CA LYS A 187 15.57 -7.96 2.58
C LYS A 187 14.23 -7.39 2.11
N CYS A 188 13.94 -7.63 0.84
CA CYS A 188 12.62 -7.49 0.25
C CYS A 188 11.94 -8.85 0.20
N ILE A 189 10.69 -8.93 0.64
CA ILE A 189 9.80 -10.08 0.48
C ILE A 189 8.90 -9.77 -0.72
N VAL A 190 8.92 -10.62 -1.74
CA VAL A 190 8.25 -10.38 -3.02
C VAL A 190 7.01 -11.25 -3.14
N PHE A 191 5.85 -10.61 -3.36
CA PHE A 191 4.58 -11.30 -3.56
C PHE A 191 4.04 -11.03 -4.97
N TYR A 192 3.58 -12.09 -5.65
CA TYR A 192 2.95 -11.99 -6.97
C TYR A 192 1.50 -12.46 -6.94
N GLY A 193 0.63 -11.73 -7.64
CA GLY A 193 -0.76 -12.09 -7.86
C GLY A 193 -0.96 -12.98 -9.08
N GLY A 194 -1.82 -14.01 -8.91
CA GLY A 194 -2.47 -14.71 -10.01
C GLY A 194 -1.58 -15.42 -11.02
N THR A 195 -0.58 -16.16 -10.59
CA THR A 195 0.31 -16.84 -11.52
C THR A 195 0.20 -18.34 -11.47
N ASP A 196 0.16 -18.95 -12.66
CA ASP A 196 0.36 -20.39 -12.84
C ASP A 196 1.85 -20.72 -13.12
N ASN A 197 2.76 -19.76 -12.94
CA ASN A 197 4.16 -19.90 -13.28
C ASN A 197 4.96 -20.34 -12.06
N ASP A 198 5.82 -21.32 -12.25
CA ASP A 198 6.87 -21.71 -11.33
C ASP A 198 7.95 -20.63 -11.33
N PHE A 199 7.72 -19.55 -10.57
CA PHE A 199 8.80 -18.65 -10.21
C PHE A 199 9.68 -19.33 -9.16
N SER A 200 10.90 -18.83 -9.00
CA SER A 200 11.85 -19.39 -8.04
C SER A 200 11.36 -19.20 -6.59
N ASP A 201 12.05 -19.78 -5.66
CA ASP A 201 11.94 -19.86 -4.21
C ASP A 201 11.87 -18.51 -3.45
N TRP A 202 11.90 -17.38 -4.15
CA TRP A 202 11.79 -16.05 -3.58
C TRP A 202 10.54 -15.27 -4.03
N VAL A 203 9.67 -15.84 -4.86
CA VAL A 203 8.37 -15.24 -5.23
C VAL A 203 7.24 -15.97 -4.53
N PHE A 204 6.62 -15.29 -3.58
CA PHE A 204 5.53 -15.83 -2.78
C PHE A 204 4.17 -15.50 -3.39
N LEU A 205 3.17 -16.37 -3.20
CA LEU A 205 1.85 -16.16 -3.76
C LEU A 205 0.98 -15.27 -2.87
N ARG A 206 0.30 -14.35 -3.53
CA ARG A 206 -0.74 -13.50 -2.92
C ARG A 206 -2.13 -13.82 -3.46
N ASN A 207 -3.17 -13.45 -2.71
CA ASN A 207 -4.54 -13.54 -3.17
C ASN A 207 -5.27 -12.19 -3.02
N ASN A 208 -6.17 -11.89 -3.94
CA ASN A 208 -7.05 -10.71 -3.92
C ASN A 208 -8.48 -11.04 -3.53
N ASP A 209 -8.85 -12.31 -3.67
CA ASP A 209 -10.21 -12.79 -3.50
C ASP A 209 -10.35 -13.58 -2.20
N GLU A 210 -11.54 -14.06 -1.90
CA GLU A 210 -11.74 -15.00 -0.78
C GLU A 210 -10.71 -16.10 -0.85
N CYS A 211 -9.92 -16.21 0.21
CA CYS A 211 -8.79 -17.11 0.33
C CYS A 211 -9.25 -18.57 0.19
N THR A 212 -9.10 -19.11 -1.01
CA THR A 212 -9.47 -20.47 -1.32
C THR A 212 -8.27 -21.35 -1.64
N LYS A 213 -7.06 -20.79 -1.73
CA LYS A 213 -5.83 -21.52 -2.07
C LYS A 213 -5.01 -21.81 -0.82
N ASP A 214 -4.60 -23.06 -0.67
CA ASP A 214 -3.85 -23.54 0.50
C ASP A 214 -2.39 -23.07 0.54
N ASN A 215 -1.88 -22.45 -0.54
CA ASN A 215 -0.50 -22.03 -0.71
C ASN A 215 -0.30 -20.49 -0.70
N MET A 216 -1.26 -19.74 -0.18
CA MET A 216 -1.20 -18.29 -0.18
C MET A 216 -0.45 -17.76 1.04
N THR A 217 0.45 -16.82 0.81
CA THR A 217 1.32 -16.24 1.83
C THR A 217 0.98 -14.79 2.19
N LEU A 218 0.19 -14.11 1.34
CA LEU A 218 -0.32 -12.77 1.58
C LEU A 218 -1.81 -12.72 1.25
N ASP A 219 -2.62 -12.27 2.22
CA ASP A 219 -4.05 -12.07 2.10
C ASP A 219 -4.39 -10.57 2.06
N SER A 220 -4.81 -10.10 0.89
CA SER A 220 -5.29 -8.74 0.72
C SER A 220 -6.73 -8.72 0.17
N TYR A 221 -7.61 -9.47 0.84
CA TYR A 221 -9.02 -9.56 0.50
C TYR A 221 -9.69 -8.19 0.36
N TYR A 222 -10.41 -7.97 -0.74
CA TYR A 222 -10.94 -6.65 -1.09
C TYR A 222 -12.40 -6.70 -1.55
N ILE A 223 -13.27 -5.94 -0.85
CA ILE A 223 -14.69 -5.82 -1.20
C ILE A 223 -14.97 -4.43 -1.78
N GLY A 224 -14.67 -4.24 -3.06
CA GLY A 224 -14.69 -2.93 -3.71
C GLY A 224 -15.99 -2.13 -3.56
N LYS A 225 -17.16 -2.78 -3.50
CA LYS A 225 -18.45 -2.08 -3.31
C LYS A 225 -18.55 -1.38 -1.95
N LEU A 226 -17.93 -1.95 -0.90
CA LEU A 226 -17.97 -1.38 0.45
C LEU A 226 -17.01 -0.21 0.61
N HIS A 227 -15.87 -0.23 -0.10
CA HIS A 227 -14.94 0.89 -0.16
C HIS A 227 -15.54 2.13 -0.83
N ARG A 228 -16.49 1.92 -1.76
CA ARG A 228 -17.24 3.00 -2.44
C ARG A 228 -18.32 3.64 -1.59
N GLY A 229 -18.70 3.01 -0.50
CA GLY A 229 -19.69 3.51 0.46
C GLY A 229 -19.16 4.62 1.39
N GLY A 230 -17.88 4.94 1.31
CA GLY A 230 -17.21 5.93 2.15
C GLY A 230 -16.82 5.38 3.53
N PHE A 231 -16.31 6.27 4.39
CA PHE A 231 -15.70 5.91 5.67
C PHE A 231 -16.58 5.00 6.55
N TYR A 232 -17.85 5.36 6.74
CA TYR A 232 -18.72 4.59 7.64
C TYR A 232 -19.03 3.19 7.13
N THR A 233 -19.20 3.02 5.81
CA THR A 233 -19.39 1.71 5.18
C THR A 233 -18.11 0.88 5.28
N LEU A 234 -16.96 1.48 5.04
CA LEU A 234 -15.68 0.82 5.20
C LEU A 234 -15.49 0.28 6.62
N VAL A 235 -15.65 1.14 7.63
CA VAL A 235 -15.35 0.79 9.02
C VAL A 235 -16.41 -0.13 9.63
N ASN A 236 -17.70 0.09 9.33
CA ASN A 236 -18.79 -0.64 9.98
C ASN A 236 -19.24 -1.89 9.23
N GLU A 237 -18.91 -2.02 7.93
CA GLU A 237 -19.34 -3.15 7.11
C GLU A 237 -18.16 -3.94 6.53
N ALA A 238 -17.15 -3.27 5.96
CA ALA A 238 -16.02 -3.97 5.34
C ALA A 238 -15.02 -4.50 6.38
N HIS A 239 -14.58 -3.68 7.33
CA HIS A 239 -13.59 -4.10 8.32
C HIS A 239 -14.06 -5.26 9.21
N PRO A 240 -15.30 -5.34 9.69
CA PRO A 240 -15.79 -6.53 10.36
C PRO A 240 -15.66 -7.80 9.54
N ILE A 241 -16.01 -7.76 8.23
CA ILE A 241 -15.86 -8.90 7.33
C ILE A 241 -14.37 -9.28 7.16
N TYR A 242 -13.47 -8.29 7.06
CA TYR A 242 -12.04 -8.54 6.97
C TYR A 242 -11.49 -9.19 8.24
N PHE A 243 -11.92 -8.76 9.42
CA PHE A 243 -11.52 -9.39 10.68
C PHE A 243 -12.09 -10.80 10.85
N GLU A 244 -13.35 -11.04 10.45
CA GLU A 244 -13.91 -12.39 10.42
C GLU A 244 -13.14 -13.32 9.47
N HIS A 245 -12.72 -12.80 8.32
CA HIS A 245 -11.89 -13.53 7.37
C HIS A 245 -10.52 -13.87 7.96
N LEU A 246 -9.86 -12.92 8.61
CA LEU A 246 -8.61 -13.12 9.32
C LEU A 246 -8.72 -14.20 10.40
N GLU A 247 -9.74 -14.14 11.26
CA GLU A 247 -9.97 -15.14 12.29
C GLU A 247 -10.21 -16.54 11.71
N ARG A 248 -10.92 -16.64 10.60
CA ARG A 248 -11.14 -17.91 9.90
C ARG A 248 -9.82 -18.49 9.40
N ASN A 249 -8.99 -17.66 8.74
CA ASN A 249 -7.69 -18.08 8.25
C ASN A 249 -6.78 -18.57 9.38
N GLN A 250 -6.76 -17.89 10.52
CA GLN A 250 -5.99 -18.29 11.69
C GLN A 250 -6.46 -19.63 12.25
N LYS A 251 -7.79 -19.86 12.32
CA LYS A 251 -8.36 -21.15 12.78
C LYS A 251 -8.05 -22.30 11.85
N GLU A 252 -7.90 -22.04 10.55
CA GLU A 252 -7.59 -23.03 9.52
C GLU A 252 -6.08 -23.25 9.30
N ASN A 253 -5.22 -22.64 10.12
CA ASN A 253 -3.76 -22.61 9.96
C ASN A 253 -3.29 -22.05 8.60
N LYS A 254 -4.06 -21.13 8.03
CA LYS A 254 -3.73 -20.34 6.83
C LYS A 254 -3.25 -18.94 7.23
N ASP A 255 -2.50 -18.86 8.29
CA ASP A 255 -2.03 -17.64 8.91
C ASP A 255 -0.88 -17.04 8.09
N CYS A 256 -1.14 -15.97 7.39
CA CYS A 256 -0.25 -15.32 6.44
C CYS A 256 -0.13 -13.81 6.72
N ILE A 257 0.63 -13.09 5.89
CA ILE A 257 0.64 -11.62 5.91
C ILE A 257 -0.77 -11.12 5.58
N PHE A 258 -1.36 -10.35 6.47
CA PHE A 258 -2.73 -9.83 6.31
C PHE A 258 -2.73 -8.33 6.03
N VAL A 259 -3.42 -7.92 4.95
CA VAL A 259 -3.54 -6.52 4.54
C VAL A 259 -4.92 -5.99 4.88
N LEU A 260 -5.02 -5.15 5.91
CA LEU A 260 -6.24 -4.41 6.21
C LEU A 260 -6.41 -3.26 5.21
N GLN A 261 -7.35 -3.43 4.31
CA GLN A 261 -7.68 -2.48 3.24
C GLN A 261 -8.36 -1.24 3.84
N SER A 262 -7.62 -0.15 4.05
CA SER A 262 -8.14 1.07 4.71
C SER A 262 -8.19 2.30 3.79
N GLN A 263 -8.04 2.10 2.47
CA GLN A 263 -8.26 3.14 1.46
C GLN A 263 -9.73 3.26 1.08
N LEU A 264 -10.13 4.45 0.65
CA LEU A 264 -11.47 4.74 0.14
C LEU A 264 -11.43 4.88 -1.39
N THR A 265 -12.36 4.20 -2.07
CA THR A 265 -12.43 4.20 -3.54
C THR A 265 -13.65 4.97 -4.05
N ASP A 266 -13.47 5.86 -5.03
CA ASP A 266 -14.59 6.49 -5.72
C ASP A 266 -15.18 5.55 -6.78
N GLY A 267 -16.42 5.13 -6.56
CA GLY A 267 -17.15 4.29 -7.53
C GLY A 267 -17.58 4.99 -8.81
N LYS A 268 -17.45 6.33 -8.89
CA LYS A 268 -17.98 7.12 -10.00
C LYS A 268 -16.93 7.95 -10.74
N LEU A 269 -15.66 7.91 -10.35
CA LEU A 269 -14.55 8.67 -10.94
C LEU A 269 -14.74 10.21 -10.99
N VAL A 270 -15.72 10.73 -10.25
CA VAL A 270 -16.08 12.17 -10.33
C VAL A 270 -15.20 13.00 -9.41
N LEU A 271 -14.83 12.46 -8.24
CA LEU A 271 -14.10 13.22 -7.23
C LEU A 271 -12.63 12.79 -7.10
N GLY A 272 -12.26 11.61 -7.61
CA GLY A 272 -10.93 11.02 -7.49
C GLY A 272 -10.53 10.67 -6.05
N PRO A 273 -9.49 9.84 -5.86
CA PRO A 273 -9.06 9.36 -4.54
C PRO A 273 -8.73 10.51 -3.58
N TRP A 274 -8.08 11.57 -4.07
CA TRP A 274 -7.66 12.70 -3.24
C TRP A 274 -8.83 13.44 -2.55
N ALA A 275 -9.91 13.72 -3.29
CA ALA A 275 -11.02 14.48 -2.71
C ALA A 275 -11.77 13.65 -1.66
N ILE A 276 -11.85 12.33 -1.88
CA ILE A 276 -12.48 11.40 -0.94
C ILE A 276 -11.64 11.27 0.32
N GLU A 277 -10.35 11.01 0.16
CA GLU A 277 -9.42 10.85 1.28
C GLU A 277 -9.39 12.13 2.13
N ARG A 278 -9.23 13.31 1.50
CA ARG A 278 -9.23 14.59 2.21
C ARG A 278 -10.49 14.83 3.05
N GLY A 279 -11.66 14.45 2.54
CA GLY A 279 -12.92 14.59 3.25
C GLY A 279 -13.07 13.64 4.44
N GLN A 280 -12.30 12.56 4.48
CA GLN A 280 -12.43 11.49 5.47
C GLN A 280 -11.16 11.30 6.33
N GLU A 281 -10.06 11.96 6.00
CA GLU A 281 -8.73 11.72 6.59
C GLU A 281 -8.74 11.81 8.11
N LYS A 282 -9.33 12.86 8.68
CA LYS A 282 -9.39 13.01 10.14
C LYS A 282 -10.09 11.83 10.82
N LYS A 283 -11.19 11.34 10.24
CA LYS A 283 -11.95 10.20 10.79
C LYS A 283 -11.16 8.90 10.65
N MET A 284 -10.48 8.73 9.52
CA MET A 284 -9.65 7.54 9.29
C MET A 284 -8.44 7.53 10.21
N SER A 285 -7.78 8.66 10.40
CA SER A 285 -6.67 8.83 11.35
C SER A 285 -7.11 8.49 12.79
N GLU A 286 -8.25 9.03 13.23
CA GLU A 286 -8.82 8.71 14.54
C GLU A 286 -9.17 7.23 14.67
N TYR A 287 -9.76 6.64 13.64
CA TYR A 287 -10.08 5.22 13.60
C TYR A 287 -8.82 4.35 13.71
N VAL A 288 -7.78 4.63 12.93
CA VAL A 288 -6.51 3.86 12.96
C VAL A 288 -5.88 3.94 14.35
N LYS A 289 -5.83 5.12 14.97
CA LYS A 289 -5.31 5.29 16.34
C LYS A 289 -6.11 4.48 17.37
N ASN A 290 -7.41 4.35 17.18
CA ASN A 290 -8.30 3.60 18.08
C ASN A 290 -8.19 2.07 17.87
N LEU A 291 -7.56 1.59 16.79
CA LEU A 291 -7.28 0.16 16.61
C LEU A 291 -6.42 -0.44 17.73
N LYS A 292 -5.68 0.38 18.47
CA LYS A 292 -4.96 -0.04 19.69
C LYS A 292 -5.87 -0.71 20.73
N ASP A 293 -7.14 -0.32 20.77
CA ASP A 293 -8.15 -0.84 21.70
C ASP A 293 -9.03 -1.93 21.04
N SER A 294 -8.72 -2.31 19.80
CA SER A 294 -9.42 -3.36 19.06
C SER A 294 -9.14 -4.75 19.66
N PRO A 295 -10.13 -5.64 19.73
CA PRO A 295 -9.89 -7.04 20.07
C PRO A 295 -8.94 -7.74 19.08
N TYR A 296 -8.81 -7.21 17.87
CA TYR A 296 -7.97 -7.74 16.79
C TYR A 296 -6.56 -7.16 16.79
N ILE A 297 -6.19 -6.28 17.74
CA ILE A 297 -4.91 -5.57 17.71
C ILE A 297 -3.72 -6.52 17.50
N LYS A 298 -3.70 -7.68 18.13
CA LYS A 298 -2.61 -8.66 18.01
C LYS A 298 -2.43 -9.19 16.58
N SER A 299 -3.51 -9.29 15.83
CA SER A 299 -3.55 -9.86 14.48
C SER A 299 -3.51 -8.81 13.35
N ILE A 300 -3.60 -7.52 13.69
CA ILE A 300 -3.44 -6.44 12.70
C ILE A 300 -1.99 -6.43 12.22
N ASN A 301 -1.80 -6.58 10.92
CA ASN A 301 -0.48 -6.56 10.29
C ASN A 301 -0.35 -5.35 9.36
N VAL A 302 -0.46 -5.46 8.05
CA VAL A 302 -0.36 -4.31 7.15
C VAL A 302 -1.65 -3.48 7.21
N ILE A 303 -1.54 -2.15 7.36
CA ILE A 303 -2.65 -1.22 7.17
C ILE A 303 -2.37 -0.39 5.92
N MET A 304 -3.11 -0.65 4.85
CA MET A 304 -2.90 -0.02 3.55
C MET A 304 -3.73 1.25 3.40
N ARG A 305 -3.10 2.36 3.02
CA ARG A 305 -3.74 3.68 2.90
C ARG A 305 -3.32 4.43 1.64
N ASP A 306 -4.17 5.39 1.25
CA ASP A 306 -3.87 6.41 0.24
C ASP A 306 -3.12 7.60 0.87
N PHE A 307 -2.35 8.30 0.04
CA PHE A 307 -1.67 9.57 0.37
C PHE A 307 -0.86 9.49 1.65
N LEU A 308 0.09 8.54 1.69
CA LEU A 308 0.97 8.38 2.84
C LEU A 308 1.81 9.63 3.08
N ILE A 309 1.89 9.99 4.37
CA ILE A 309 2.70 11.07 4.93
C ILE A 309 3.30 10.55 6.26
N PRO A 310 4.33 11.18 6.81
CA PRO A 310 4.95 10.73 8.05
C PRO A 310 3.95 10.50 9.18
N GLU A 311 2.97 11.39 9.36
CA GLU A 311 1.98 11.30 10.42
C GLU A 311 1.09 10.05 10.29
N LYS A 312 0.67 9.68 9.07
CA LYS A 312 -0.11 8.47 8.83
C LYS A 312 0.70 7.20 9.06
N CYS A 313 1.98 7.21 8.70
CA CYS A 313 2.87 6.10 8.99
C CYS A 313 3.10 5.96 10.49
N GLN A 314 3.35 7.06 11.19
CA GLN A 314 3.54 7.06 12.63
C GLN A 314 2.31 6.51 13.39
N GLU A 315 1.08 6.88 12.98
CA GLU A 315 -0.16 6.35 13.57
C GLU A 315 -0.24 4.81 13.52
N ILE A 316 0.26 4.21 12.45
CA ILE A 316 0.28 2.75 12.29
C ILE A 316 1.45 2.15 13.07
N ILE A 317 2.63 2.76 13.00
CA ILE A 317 3.82 2.32 13.74
C ILE A 317 3.55 2.31 15.24
N ASP A 318 2.83 3.31 15.77
CA ASP A 318 2.48 3.42 17.19
C ASP A 318 1.59 2.26 17.69
N LEU A 319 0.89 1.56 16.80
CA LEU A 319 0.15 0.36 17.18
C LEU A 319 1.08 -0.74 17.68
N ASN A 320 2.36 -0.77 17.28
CA ASN A 320 3.33 -1.73 17.77
C ASN A 320 3.65 -1.52 19.27
N ILE A 321 3.48 -0.30 19.78
CA ILE A 321 3.56 -0.02 21.21
C ILE A 321 2.41 -0.71 21.95
N ALA A 322 1.18 -0.57 21.45
CA ALA A 322 0.01 -1.23 22.04
C ALA A 322 0.07 -2.76 21.93
N LYS A 323 0.78 -3.28 20.91
CA LYS A 323 1.07 -4.73 20.76
C LYS A 323 2.16 -5.22 21.73
N GLY A 324 2.92 -4.31 22.33
CA GLY A 324 4.07 -4.63 23.19
C GLY A 324 5.32 -5.02 22.41
N LEU A 325 5.43 -4.60 21.14
CA LEU A 325 6.57 -4.87 20.26
C LEU A 325 7.60 -3.73 20.24
N MET A 326 7.24 -2.56 20.74
CA MET A 326 8.09 -1.38 20.82
C MET A 326 7.86 -0.66 22.16
N ASP A 327 8.90 -0.03 22.66
CA ASP A 327 8.77 0.87 23.81
C ASP A 327 8.12 2.20 23.41
N ALA A 328 7.35 2.77 24.35
CA ALA A 328 6.85 4.13 24.17
C ALA A 328 8.02 5.13 24.12
N PRO A 329 7.94 6.21 23.32
CA PRO A 329 8.95 7.26 23.34
C PRO A 329 9.17 7.75 24.78
N GLN A 330 10.43 7.86 25.20
CA GLN A 330 10.76 8.48 26.48
C GLN A 330 10.36 9.96 26.41
N SER A 331 9.50 10.41 27.35
CA SER A 331 9.00 11.78 27.46
C SER A 331 10.10 12.79 27.81
#